data_b2ddfc7add3a2709dd5d7471b2db858b
#
_entry.id   b2ddfc7add3a2709dd5d7471b2db858b
#
_cell.length_a   1.000
_cell.length_b   1.000
_cell.length_c   1.000
_cell.angle_alpha   90.00
_cell.angle_beta   90.00
_cell.angle_gamma   90.00
#
_symmetry.space_group_name_H-M   'P 1'
#
loop_
_entity.id
_entity.type
_entity.pdbx_description
1 polymer ?
#
loop_
_entity_poly.entity_id
_entity_poly.type
_entity_poly.pdbx_seq_one_letter_code
_entity_poly.pdbx_strand_id
1 'polypeptide(L)'
;SPISVGCRPENVSFYDGMTIRENLNYFADLKNIPRQRADELIESLGLSTVAAQKVGQCSKGQRQRLGLAQALLAKPKLLFLDEPTVGLDPTASDFMYQELLKLKERGCTVIVCTHELMLVEGFADRIVMLVGGHKAADGTIRILSEKMGLSFELVSSEALNAARQDEFLRSSVIDGRLVCKGTDLSQKLTYLEKKYGITGVGVKNPSLMDIYKAALKGHQK
;
A
#
# COMPACT_ATOMS: atom_id res chain seq x y z
N SER A 1 8.28 18.28 -21.14
CA SER A 1 6.96 17.72 -21.51
C SER A 1 6.07 17.68 -20.29
N PRO A 2 4.77 17.99 -20.39
CA PRO A 2 3.86 17.88 -19.27
C PRO A 2 3.81 16.42 -18.76
N ILE A 3 3.71 16.25 -17.45
CA ILE A 3 3.60 14.92 -16.83
C ILE A 3 2.24 14.32 -17.21
N SER A 4 2.26 13.12 -17.80
CA SER A 4 1.04 12.36 -18.07
C SER A 4 0.44 11.85 -16.75
N VAL A 5 -0.81 12.23 -16.48
CA VAL A 5 -1.52 11.89 -15.24
C VAL A 5 -2.69 10.95 -15.55
N GLY A 6 -2.78 9.87 -14.81
CA GLY A 6 -3.97 9.01 -14.73
C GLY A 6 -4.70 9.28 -13.41
N CYS A 7 -6.02 9.23 -13.44
CA CYS A 7 -6.83 9.38 -12.24
C CYS A 7 -7.99 8.38 -12.29
N ARG A 8 -8.21 7.72 -11.15
CA ARG A 8 -9.38 6.87 -10.93
C ARG A 8 -10.02 7.26 -9.60
N PRO A 9 -11.13 8.02 -9.62
CA PRO A 9 -11.92 8.28 -8.43
C PRO A 9 -12.61 7.00 -7.94
N GLU A 10 -13.08 6.99 -6.71
CA GLU A 10 -13.81 5.87 -6.10
C GLU A 10 -14.98 5.41 -6.98
N ASN A 11 -15.79 6.36 -7.44
CA ASN A 11 -16.95 6.10 -8.28
C ASN A 11 -16.67 6.50 -9.73
N VAL A 12 -16.26 5.54 -10.54
CA VAL A 12 -16.09 5.72 -11.97
C VAL A 12 -17.40 5.39 -12.67
N SER A 13 -17.95 6.35 -13.42
CA SER A 13 -19.12 6.13 -14.25
C SER A 13 -18.72 5.55 -15.60
N PHE A 14 -19.34 4.45 -15.96
CA PHE A 14 -19.21 3.79 -17.25
C PHE A 14 -20.58 3.76 -17.94
N TYR A 15 -20.59 3.52 -19.23
CA TYR A 15 -21.80 3.27 -19.99
C TYR A 15 -22.24 1.82 -19.76
N ASP A 16 -23.21 1.60 -18.88
CA ASP A 16 -23.69 0.28 -18.45
C ASP A 16 -24.23 -0.58 -19.60
N GLY A 17 -24.77 0.04 -20.66
CA GLY A 17 -25.25 -0.63 -21.86
C GLY A 17 -24.16 -1.08 -22.83
N MET A 18 -22.94 -0.57 -22.68
CA MET A 18 -21.77 -0.93 -23.49
C MET A 18 -20.99 -2.06 -22.81
N THR A 19 -20.28 -2.84 -23.61
CA THR A 19 -19.36 -3.86 -23.13
C THR A 19 -18.11 -3.23 -22.51
N ILE A 20 -17.31 -4.01 -21.77
CA ILE A 20 -15.99 -3.59 -21.24
C ILE A 20 -15.13 -3.04 -22.39
N ARG A 21 -15.03 -3.79 -23.49
CA ARG A 21 -14.23 -3.41 -24.67
C ARG A 21 -14.73 -2.12 -25.31
N GLU A 22 -16.03 -1.97 -25.48
CA GLU A 22 -16.61 -0.76 -26.08
C GLU A 22 -16.37 0.47 -25.21
N ASN A 23 -16.56 0.35 -23.88
CA ASN A 23 -16.24 1.43 -22.94
C ASN A 23 -14.77 1.85 -23.05
N LEU A 24 -13.85 0.88 -23.04
CA LEU A 24 -12.43 1.20 -23.05
C LEU A 24 -11.98 1.80 -24.38
N ASN A 25 -12.54 1.29 -25.51
CA ASN A 25 -12.32 1.88 -26.83
C ASN A 25 -12.86 3.31 -26.94
N TYR A 26 -14.03 3.57 -26.37
CA TYR A 26 -14.61 4.92 -26.33
C TYR A 26 -13.66 5.91 -25.63
N PHE A 27 -13.11 5.53 -24.45
CA PHE A 27 -12.16 6.39 -23.77
C PHE A 27 -10.80 6.50 -24.48
N ALA A 28 -10.37 5.46 -25.18
CA ALA A 28 -9.17 5.50 -26.03
C ALA A 28 -9.36 6.49 -27.19
N ASP A 29 -10.49 6.41 -27.88
CA ASP A 29 -10.84 7.32 -29.00
C ASP A 29 -10.89 8.79 -28.54
N LEU A 30 -11.51 9.07 -27.37
CA LEU A 30 -11.56 10.42 -26.78
C LEU A 30 -10.17 11.01 -26.49
N LYS A 31 -9.19 10.14 -26.21
CA LYS A 31 -7.81 10.55 -25.90
C LYS A 31 -6.88 10.44 -27.12
N ASN A 32 -7.40 10.10 -28.29
CA ASN A 32 -6.62 9.81 -29.51
C ASN A 32 -5.56 8.72 -29.28
N ILE A 33 -5.90 7.67 -28.52
CA ILE A 33 -5.04 6.53 -28.22
C ILE A 33 -5.48 5.36 -29.12
N PRO A 34 -4.54 4.63 -29.74
CA PRO A 34 -4.88 3.47 -30.55
C PRO A 34 -5.66 2.42 -29.74
N ARG A 35 -6.73 1.85 -30.30
CA ARG A 35 -7.57 0.82 -29.67
C ARG A 35 -6.78 -0.43 -29.28
N GLN A 36 -5.67 -0.72 -29.96
CA GLN A 36 -4.74 -1.78 -29.55
C GLN A 36 -4.33 -1.63 -28.08
N ARG A 37 -4.16 -0.39 -27.58
CA ARG A 37 -3.84 -0.15 -26.18
C ARG A 37 -4.96 -0.59 -25.23
N ALA A 38 -6.21 -0.46 -25.65
CA ALA A 38 -7.34 -0.96 -24.90
C ALA A 38 -7.30 -2.51 -24.79
N ASP A 39 -6.99 -3.20 -25.90
CA ASP A 39 -6.86 -4.66 -25.90
C ASP A 39 -5.73 -5.15 -25.01
N GLU A 40 -4.55 -4.50 -25.04
CA GLU A 40 -3.43 -4.80 -24.14
C GLU A 40 -3.83 -4.66 -22.66
N LEU A 41 -4.63 -3.66 -22.32
CA LEU A 41 -5.07 -3.44 -20.94
C LEU A 41 -6.15 -4.43 -20.52
N ILE A 42 -7.06 -4.81 -21.42
CA ILE A 42 -8.05 -5.87 -21.19
C ILE A 42 -7.34 -7.18 -20.85
N GLU A 43 -6.30 -7.51 -21.60
CA GLU A 43 -5.51 -8.72 -21.36
C GLU A 43 -4.74 -8.66 -20.05
N SER A 44 -3.95 -7.61 -19.86
CA SER A 44 -3.06 -7.48 -18.69
C SER A 44 -3.80 -7.41 -17.36
N LEU A 45 -5.04 -6.87 -17.37
CA LEU A 45 -5.87 -6.76 -16.16
C LEU A 45 -6.87 -7.92 -15.99
N GLY A 46 -6.71 -9.00 -16.77
CA GLY A 46 -7.51 -10.22 -16.64
C GLY A 46 -8.99 -10.01 -16.95
N LEU A 47 -9.30 -9.16 -17.94
CA LEU A 47 -10.66 -8.86 -18.40
C LEU A 47 -11.02 -9.56 -19.71
N SER A 48 -10.12 -10.34 -20.31
CA SER A 48 -10.28 -10.95 -21.65
C SER A 48 -11.53 -11.82 -21.75
N THR A 49 -11.80 -12.65 -20.74
CA THR A 49 -12.96 -13.58 -20.73
C THR A 49 -14.31 -12.87 -20.62
N VAL A 50 -14.31 -11.63 -20.13
CA VAL A 50 -15.52 -10.83 -19.90
C VAL A 50 -15.56 -9.56 -20.76
N ALA A 51 -14.63 -9.40 -21.70
CA ALA A 51 -14.49 -8.19 -22.52
C ALA A 51 -15.76 -7.85 -23.34
N ALA A 52 -16.55 -8.86 -23.71
CA ALA A 52 -17.83 -8.72 -24.40
C ALA A 52 -19.05 -8.59 -23.47
N GLN A 53 -18.84 -8.65 -22.14
CA GLN A 53 -19.90 -8.49 -21.15
C GLN A 53 -20.23 -7.01 -20.99
N LYS A 54 -21.55 -6.67 -20.90
CA LYS A 54 -22.02 -5.32 -20.62
C LYS A 54 -21.59 -4.90 -19.19
N VAL A 55 -21.13 -3.66 -19.05
CA VAL A 55 -20.62 -3.16 -17.77
C VAL A 55 -21.67 -3.19 -16.68
N GLY A 56 -22.96 -2.99 -17.01
CA GLY A 56 -24.07 -3.12 -16.07
C GLY A 56 -24.19 -4.51 -15.41
N GLN A 57 -23.62 -5.55 -16.03
CA GLN A 57 -23.62 -6.93 -15.53
C GLN A 57 -22.31 -7.34 -14.87
N CYS A 58 -21.31 -6.44 -14.82
CA CYS A 58 -20.00 -6.73 -14.27
C CYS A 58 -20.02 -6.76 -12.73
N SER A 59 -19.20 -7.67 -12.17
CA SER A 59 -18.91 -7.64 -10.74
C SER A 59 -18.20 -6.35 -10.35
N LYS A 60 -18.20 -6.03 -9.04
CA LYS A 60 -17.46 -4.86 -8.53
C LYS A 60 -15.97 -4.94 -8.91
N GLY A 61 -15.34 -6.11 -8.75
CA GLY A 61 -13.93 -6.32 -9.12
C GLY A 61 -13.66 -6.10 -10.62
N GLN A 62 -14.55 -6.54 -11.50
CA GLN A 62 -14.44 -6.29 -12.93
C GLN A 62 -14.55 -4.80 -13.25
N ARG A 63 -15.49 -4.08 -12.63
CA ARG A 63 -15.61 -2.63 -12.76
C ARG A 63 -14.37 -1.89 -12.22
N GLN A 64 -13.79 -2.33 -11.11
CA GLN A 64 -12.55 -1.76 -10.56
C GLN A 64 -11.37 -1.94 -11.52
N ARG A 65 -11.22 -3.13 -12.11
CA ARG A 65 -10.17 -3.40 -13.12
C ARG A 65 -10.38 -2.58 -14.39
N LEU A 66 -11.62 -2.41 -14.83
CA LEU A 66 -11.94 -1.53 -15.96
C LEU A 66 -11.59 -0.06 -15.66
N GLY A 67 -11.86 0.42 -14.43
CA GLY A 67 -11.46 1.76 -13.98
C GLY A 67 -9.96 1.96 -13.99
N LEU A 68 -9.21 0.95 -13.55
CA LEU A 68 -7.74 0.98 -13.63
C LEU A 68 -7.29 0.98 -15.10
N ALA A 69 -7.88 0.15 -15.97
CA ALA A 69 -7.59 0.13 -17.39
C ALA A 69 -7.77 1.52 -18.03
N GLN A 70 -8.90 2.19 -17.75
CA GLN A 70 -9.19 3.53 -18.23
C GLN A 70 -8.14 4.56 -17.79
N ALA A 71 -7.71 4.51 -16.51
CA ALA A 71 -6.69 5.42 -15.98
C ALA A 71 -5.32 5.19 -16.63
N LEU A 72 -5.04 3.95 -17.08
CA LEU A 72 -3.76 3.54 -17.67
C LEU A 72 -3.68 3.71 -19.19
N LEU A 73 -4.75 4.09 -19.87
CA LEU A 73 -4.76 4.25 -21.32
C LEU A 73 -3.61 5.12 -21.83
N ALA A 74 -3.43 6.29 -21.24
CA ALA A 74 -2.41 7.27 -21.65
C ALA A 74 -0.98 6.96 -21.11
N LYS A 75 -0.72 5.77 -20.59
CA LYS A 75 0.58 5.38 -19.98
C LYS A 75 1.08 6.45 -18.99
N PRO A 76 0.33 6.74 -17.92
CA PRO A 76 0.65 7.84 -17.03
C PRO A 76 1.98 7.62 -16.29
N LYS A 77 2.70 8.72 -16.03
CA LYS A 77 3.86 8.74 -15.12
C LYS A 77 3.43 8.96 -13.66
N LEU A 78 2.23 9.48 -13.46
CA LEU A 78 1.63 9.72 -12.15
C LEU A 78 0.20 9.19 -12.18
N LEU A 79 -0.13 8.31 -11.26
CA LEU A 79 -1.43 7.67 -11.13
C LEU A 79 -2.04 7.99 -9.76
N PHE A 80 -3.23 8.59 -9.75
CA PHE A 80 -4.04 8.79 -8.55
C PHE A 80 -5.16 7.78 -8.50
N LEU A 81 -5.30 7.11 -7.36
CA LEU A 81 -6.35 6.13 -7.09
C LEU A 81 -7.05 6.49 -5.78
N ASP A 82 -8.37 6.58 -5.84
CA ASP A 82 -9.21 6.82 -4.69
C ASP A 82 -9.96 5.54 -4.35
N GLU A 83 -9.71 5.00 -3.14
CA GLU A 83 -10.29 3.76 -2.62
C GLU A 83 -10.31 2.59 -3.64
N PRO A 84 -9.14 2.17 -4.18
CA PRO A 84 -9.09 1.24 -5.32
C PRO A 84 -9.58 -0.18 -4.98
N THR A 85 -9.63 -0.56 -3.71
CA THR A 85 -9.95 -1.90 -3.23
C THR A 85 -11.22 -1.98 -2.41
N VAL A 86 -11.86 -0.86 -2.11
CA VAL A 86 -13.09 -0.84 -1.30
C VAL A 86 -14.16 -1.77 -1.86
N GLY A 87 -14.59 -2.72 -1.00
CA GLY A 87 -15.63 -3.69 -1.31
C GLY A 87 -15.21 -4.78 -2.31
N LEU A 88 -13.93 -4.99 -2.47
CA LEU A 88 -13.36 -6.18 -3.12
C LEU A 88 -13.15 -7.29 -2.09
N ASP A 89 -13.17 -8.54 -2.57
CA ASP A 89 -12.68 -9.66 -1.78
C ASP A 89 -11.13 -9.61 -1.66
N PRO A 90 -10.54 -10.36 -0.73
CA PRO A 90 -9.09 -10.33 -0.52
C PRO A 90 -8.27 -10.67 -1.77
N THR A 91 -8.72 -11.63 -2.59
CA THR A 91 -8.02 -12.05 -3.81
C THR A 91 -8.02 -10.94 -4.86
N ALA A 92 -9.16 -10.26 -5.05
CA ALA A 92 -9.28 -9.14 -5.97
C ALA A 92 -8.47 -7.92 -5.50
N SER A 93 -8.41 -7.68 -4.18
CA SER A 93 -7.60 -6.62 -3.59
C SER A 93 -6.10 -6.88 -3.78
N ASP A 94 -5.65 -8.11 -3.51
CA ASP A 94 -4.25 -8.51 -3.73
C ASP A 94 -3.87 -8.34 -5.21
N PHE A 95 -4.68 -8.86 -6.13
CA PHE A 95 -4.46 -8.66 -7.56
C PHE A 95 -4.29 -7.18 -7.91
N MET A 96 -5.14 -6.30 -7.37
CA MET A 96 -5.06 -4.86 -7.64
C MET A 96 -3.70 -4.29 -7.18
N TYR A 97 -3.27 -4.58 -5.95
CA TYR A 97 -1.99 -4.10 -5.43
C TYR A 97 -0.79 -4.66 -6.19
N GLN A 98 -0.83 -5.93 -6.62
CA GLN A 98 0.22 -6.52 -7.46
C GLN A 98 0.34 -5.78 -8.81
N GLU A 99 -0.77 -5.40 -9.43
CA GLU A 99 -0.73 -4.59 -10.66
C GLU A 99 -0.15 -3.18 -10.41
N LEU A 100 -0.46 -2.57 -9.25
CA LEU A 100 0.13 -1.29 -8.87
C LEU A 100 1.65 -1.39 -8.63
N LEU A 101 2.14 -2.47 -8.03
CA LEU A 101 3.57 -2.73 -7.90
C LEU A 101 4.27 -2.83 -9.25
N LYS A 102 3.70 -3.57 -10.21
CA LYS A 102 4.24 -3.66 -11.56
C LYS A 102 4.32 -2.29 -12.26
N LEU A 103 3.34 -1.41 -12.02
CA LEU A 103 3.36 -0.05 -12.54
C LEU A 103 4.48 0.78 -11.92
N LYS A 104 4.68 0.67 -10.61
CA LYS A 104 5.77 1.31 -9.88
C LYS A 104 7.13 0.86 -10.41
N GLU A 105 7.36 -0.44 -10.62
CA GLU A 105 8.59 -0.99 -11.19
C GLU A 105 8.87 -0.45 -12.60
N ARG A 106 7.83 -0.10 -13.36
CA ARG A 106 7.94 0.55 -14.67
C ARG A 106 8.13 2.07 -14.59
N GLY A 107 8.33 2.61 -13.38
CA GLY A 107 8.60 4.03 -13.15
C GLY A 107 7.37 4.92 -13.05
N CYS A 108 6.17 4.35 -12.86
CA CYS A 108 4.98 5.13 -12.55
C CYS A 108 4.95 5.48 -11.06
N THR A 109 4.77 6.74 -10.73
CA THR A 109 4.47 7.15 -9.35
C THR A 109 2.99 6.88 -9.09
N VAL A 110 2.68 6.09 -8.05
CA VAL A 110 1.30 5.73 -7.68
C VAL A 110 0.96 6.38 -6.35
N ILE A 111 -0.13 7.12 -6.30
CA ILE A 111 -0.70 7.70 -5.08
C ILE A 111 -2.06 7.04 -4.84
N VAL A 112 -2.19 6.39 -3.70
CA VAL A 112 -3.42 5.73 -3.26
C VAL A 112 -3.99 6.47 -2.07
N CYS A 113 -5.22 6.96 -2.18
CA CYS A 113 -6.01 7.43 -1.04
C CYS A 113 -6.85 6.27 -0.55
N THR A 114 -6.69 5.86 0.72
CA THR A 114 -7.46 4.77 1.29
C THR A 114 -7.50 4.82 2.82
N HIS A 115 -8.53 4.23 3.40
CA HIS A 115 -8.64 3.95 4.83
C HIS A 115 -8.31 2.48 5.17
N GLU A 116 -8.04 1.63 4.19
CA GLU A 116 -7.69 0.21 4.36
C GLU A 116 -6.21 0.03 4.70
N LEU A 117 -5.79 0.51 5.88
CA LEU A 117 -4.38 0.61 6.30
C LEU A 117 -3.62 -0.72 6.21
N MET A 118 -4.27 -1.82 6.60
CA MET A 118 -3.64 -3.15 6.60
C MET A 118 -3.28 -3.63 5.20
N LEU A 119 -4.06 -3.25 4.19
CA LEU A 119 -3.81 -3.67 2.81
C LEU A 119 -2.63 -2.93 2.19
N VAL A 120 -2.44 -1.63 2.53
CA VAL A 120 -1.37 -0.81 1.95
C VAL A 120 -0.04 -0.92 2.68
N GLU A 121 -0.02 -1.45 3.90
CA GLU A 121 1.18 -1.50 4.76
C GLU A 121 2.38 -2.16 4.07
N GLY A 122 2.15 -3.25 3.31
CA GLY A 122 3.19 -3.99 2.59
C GLY A 122 3.61 -3.37 1.25
N PHE A 123 2.90 -2.36 0.77
CA PHE A 123 3.07 -1.82 -0.59
C PHE A 123 3.54 -0.37 -0.63
N ALA A 124 3.26 0.41 0.43
CA ALA A 124 3.56 1.83 0.47
C ALA A 124 5.02 2.13 0.82
N ASP A 125 5.71 2.91 -0.02
CA ASP A 125 7.06 3.42 0.30
C ASP A 125 7.00 4.62 1.23
N ARG A 126 5.96 5.46 1.07
CA ARG A 126 5.76 6.70 1.81
C ARG A 126 4.30 6.88 2.16
N ILE A 127 4.07 7.41 3.34
CA ILE A 127 2.75 7.58 3.90
C ILE A 127 2.55 9.06 4.23
N VAL A 128 1.41 9.59 3.82
CA VAL A 128 0.93 10.91 4.24
C VAL A 128 -0.40 10.70 4.95
N MET A 129 -0.49 11.14 6.20
CA MET A 129 -1.72 11.05 6.99
C MET A 129 -2.34 12.42 7.14
N LEU A 130 -3.64 12.48 6.89
CA LEU A 130 -4.45 13.70 7.06
C LEU A 130 -5.40 13.49 8.24
N VAL A 131 -5.45 14.45 9.16
CA VAL A 131 -6.35 14.47 10.30
C VAL A 131 -6.98 15.85 10.41
N GLY A 132 -8.29 15.93 10.41
CA GLY A 132 -9.01 17.20 10.49
C GLY A 132 -8.64 18.22 9.39
N GLY A 133 -8.32 17.75 8.18
CA GLY A 133 -7.89 18.59 7.05
C GLY A 133 -6.42 19.02 7.09
N HIS A 134 -5.65 18.61 8.10
CA HIS A 134 -4.24 18.94 8.25
C HIS A 134 -3.34 17.73 8.05
N LYS A 135 -2.11 17.97 7.56
CA LYS A 135 -1.10 16.92 7.42
C LYS A 135 -0.53 16.55 8.80
N ALA A 136 -0.95 15.39 9.32
CA ALA A 136 -0.56 14.88 10.63
C ALA A 136 0.77 14.11 10.60
N ALA A 137 1.05 13.39 9.51
CA ALA A 137 2.28 12.63 9.35
C ALA A 137 2.70 12.59 7.87
N ASP A 138 4.02 12.47 7.64
CA ASP A 138 4.61 12.38 6.31
C ASP A 138 5.98 11.71 6.41
N GLY A 139 6.13 10.53 5.82
CA GLY A 139 7.38 9.77 5.84
C GLY A 139 7.19 8.28 5.53
N THR A 140 8.28 7.52 5.65
CA THR A 140 8.24 6.05 5.64
C THR A 140 7.73 5.52 6.97
N ILE A 141 7.26 4.27 7.02
CA ILE A 141 6.83 3.61 8.27
C ILE A 141 7.92 3.74 9.33
N ARG A 142 9.18 3.48 8.99
CA ARG A 142 10.31 3.57 9.90
C ARG A 142 10.48 4.97 10.48
N ILE A 143 10.56 6.00 9.63
CA ILE A 143 10.73 7.39 10.06
C ILE A 143 9.57 7.85 10.95
N LEU A 144 8.33 7.48 10.60
CA LEU A 144 7.16 7.84 11.36
C LEU A 144 7.15 7.14 12.73
N SER A 145 7.51 5.86 12.77
CA SER A 145 7.62 5.11 14.02
C SER A 145 8.64 5.71 14.98
N GLU A 146 9.82 6.10 14.47
CA GLU A 146 10.87 6.75 15.25
C GLU A 146 10.39 8.12 15.79
N LYS A 147 9.82 8.96 14.92
CA LYS A 147 9.31 10.28 15.29
C LYS A 147 8.19 10.23 16.35
N MET A 148 7.36 9.21 16.29
CA MET A 148 6.24 9.02 17.23
C MET A 148 6.64 8.21 18.47
N GLY A 149 7.92 7.82 18.61
CA GLY A 149 8.41 7.05 19.74
C GLY A 149 7.82 5.65 19.86
N LEU A 150 7.38 5.07 18.74
CA LEU A 150 6.84 3.72 18.69
C LEU A 150 7.94 2.68 18.83
N SER A 151 7.60 1.52 19.42
CA SER A 151 8.56 0.46 19.66
C SER A 151 8.59 -0.54 18.51
N PHE A 152 9.80 -1.02 18.20
CA PHE A 152 10.09 -2.11 17.27
C PHE A 152 10.14 -3.42 18.04
N GLU A 153 9.70 -4.51 17.44
CA GLU A 153 9.81 -5.86 18.03
C GLU A 153 11.03 -6.57 17.45
N LEU A 154 11.88 -7.11 18.32
CA LEU A 154 13.00 -7.96 17.96
C LEU A 154 12.54 -9.41 17.97
N VAL A 155 12.45 -10.02 16.81
CA VAL A 155 11.87 -11.35 16.61
C VAL A 155 12.98 -12.40 16.60
N SER A 156 13.22 -13.03 17.75
CA SER A 156 14.09 -14.18 17.92
C SER A 156 13.76 -14.83 19.26
N SER A 157 13.53 -16.14 19.28
CA SER A 157 13.31 -16.91 20.52
C SER A 157 14.55 -16.90 21.41
N GLU A 158 15.73 -17.00 20.81
CA GLU A 158 17.02 -16.96 21.52
C GLU A 158 17.27 -15.60 22.17
N ALA A 159 17.02 -14.51 21.40
CA ALA A 159 17.17 -13.15 21.89
C ALA A 159 16.16 -12.85 23.03
N LEU A 160 14.92 -13.33 22.93
CA LEU A 160 13.92 -13.16 23.96
C LEU A 160 14.29 -13.91 25.24
N ASN A 161 14.82 -15.15 25.14
CA ASN A 161 15.24 -15.94 26.27
C ASN A 161 16.46 -15.31 26.96
N ALA A 162 17.46 -14.84 26.20
CA ALA A 162 18.59 -14.09 26.72
C ALA A 162 18.13 -12.80 27.42
N ALA A 163 17.21 -12.06 26.82
CA ALA A 163 16.71 -10.79 27.36
C ALA A 163 15.98 -10.96 28.72
N ARG A 164 15.30 -12.07 28.95
CA ARG A 164 14.62 -12.34 30.23
C ARG A 164 15.59 -12.47 31.41
N GLN A 165 16.83 -12.90 31.16
CA GLN A 165 17.86 -13.13 32.17
C GLN A 165 18.89 -11.98 32.22
N ASP A 166 18.89 -11.11 31.24
CA ASP A 166 19.88 -10.03 31.09
C ASP A 166 19.38 -8.72 31.70
N GLU A 167 20.15 -8.11 32.57
CA GLU A 167 19.80 -6.87 33.28
C GLU A 167 19.55 -5.68 32.32
N PHE A 168 20.37 -5.59 31.26
CA PHE A 168 20.26 -4.51 30.28
C PHE A 168 19.04 -4.67 29.35
N LEU A 169 18.72 -5.93 28.99
CA LEU A 169 17.62 -6.22 28.04
C LEU A 169 16.27 -6.47 28.71
N ARG A 170 16.27 -6.82 30.01
CA ARG A 170 15.06 -7.21 30.75
C ARG A 170 13.96 -6.15 30.72
N SER A 171 14.31 -4.86 30.79
CA SER A 171 13.37 -3.76 30.71
C SER A 171 12.70 -3.64 29.33
N SER A 172 13.25 -4.31 28.34
CA SER A 172 12.73 -4.35 26.95
C SER A 172 11.80 -5.52 26.68
N VAL A 173 11.59 -6.40 27.67
CA VAL A 173 10.63 -7.49 27.57
C VAL A 173 9.28 -6.99 28.05
N ILE A 174 8.36 -6.77 27.12
CA ILE A 174 6.99 -6.28 27.38
C ILE A 174 6.02 -7.29 26.79
N ASP A 175 5.05 -7.74 27.59
CA ASP A 175 4.03 -8.72 27.18
C ASP A 175 4.60 -9.96 26.47
N GLY A 176 5.74 -10.45 26.96
CA GLY A 176 6.41 -11.63 26.39
C GLY A 176 7.13 -11.40 25.06
N ARG A 177 7.30 -10.15 24.64
CA ARG A 177 8.01 -9.74 23.42
C ARG A 177 9.21 -8.89 23.77
N LEU A 178 10.27 -9.02 22.97
CA LEU A 178 11.44 -8.16 23.10
C LEU A 178 11.23 -6.93 22.19
N VAL A 179 11.06 -5.76 22.82
CA VAL A 179 10.77 -4.51 22.10
C VAL A 179 11.82 -3.44 22.41
N CYS A 180 12.02 -2.50 21.48
CA CYS A 180 12.91 -1.37 21.70
C CYS A 180 12.46 -0.15 20.91
N LYS A 181 12.90 1.05 21.31
CA LYS A 181 12.76 2.26 20.48
C LYS A 181 13.73 2.20 19.31
N GLY A 182 13.41 2.90 18.23
CA GLY A 182 14.28 2.97 17.04
C GLY A 182 15.68 3.49 17.35
N THR A 183 15.81 4.44 18.31
CA THR A 183 17.08 4.97 18.79
C THR A 183 18.00 3.92 19.38
N ASP A 184 17.44 2.88 20.00
CA ASP A 184 18.17 1.85 20.75
C ASP A 184 18.38 0.57 19.95
N LEU A 185 17.76 0.49 18.75
CA LEU A 185 17.72 -0.72 17.94
C LEU A 185 19.12 -1.26 17.61
N SER A 186 19.98 -0.42 17.03
CA SER A 186 21.35 -0.82 16.67
C SER A 186 22.18 -1.24 17.87
N GLN A 187 22.03 -0.52 18.99
CA GLN A 187 22.75 -0.84 20.23
C GLN A 187 22.35 -2.22 20.77
N LYS A 188 21.04 -2.53 20.79
CA LYS A 188 20.55 -3.82 21.29
C LYS A 188 20.90 -4.98 20.38
N LEU A 189 20.83 -4.79 19.05
CA LEU A 189 21.28 -5.81 18.11
C LEU A 189 22.76 -6.12 18.26
N THR A 190 23.60 -5.09 18.34
CA THR A 190 25.05 -5.24 18.58
C THR A 190 25.35 -5.91 19.94
N TYR A 191 24.57 -5.59 20.97
CA TYR A 191 24.73 -6.20 22.29
C TYR A 191 24.39 -7.70 22.28
N LEU A 192 23.28 -8.08 21.62
CA LEU A 192 22.89 -9.48 21.45
C LEU A 192 23.95 -10.29 20.70
N GLU A 193 24.50 -9.72 19.63
CA GLU A 193 25.58 -10.36 18.87
C GLU A 193 26.83 -10.51 19.68
N LYS A 194 27.35 -9.44 20.31
CA LYS A 194 28.64 -9.47 21.04
C LYS A 194 28.61 -10.31 22.31
N LYS A 195 27.50 -10.26 23.06
CA LYS A 195 27.42 -10.94 24.36
C LYS A 195 26.95 -12.39 24.26
N TYR A 196 26.01 -12.65 23.35
CA TYR A 196 25.32 -13.92 23.23
C TYR A 196 25.60 -14.66 21.91
N GLY A 197 26.32 -14.05 20.96
CA GLY A 197 26.55 -14.60 19.63
C GLY A 197 25.27 -14.72 18.78
N ILE A 198 24.21 -14.04 19.19
CA ILE A 198 22.92 -14.14 18.52
C ILE A 198 22.91 -13.18 17.30
N THR A 199 22.92 -13.78 16.11
CA THR A 199 22.81 -13.09 14.82
C THR A 199 21.48 -13.43 14.17
N GLY A 200 21.08 -12.68 13.14
CA GLY A 200 19.84 -12.98 12.40
C GLY A 200 18.55 -12.66 13.15
N VAL A 201 18.60 -11.70 14.09
CA VAL A 201 17.40 -11.20 14.78
C VAL A 201 16.53 -10.43 13.81
N GLY A 202 15.29 -10.90 13.61
CA GLY A 202 14.29 -10.20 12.80
C GLY A 202 13.86 -8.89 13.48
N VAL A 203 13.61 -7.86 12.70
CA VAL A 203 13.09 -6.58 13.21
C VAL A 203 11.71 -6.35 12.59
N LYS A 204 10.68 -6.34 13.43
CA LYS A 204 9.32 -6.03 13.02
C LYS A 204 9.00 -4.57 13.36
N ASN A 205 8.65 -3.82 12.34
CA ASN A 205 8.21 -2.42 12.50
C ASN A 205 6.86 -2.35 13.21
N PRO A 206 6.54 -1.23 13.89
CA PRO A 206 5.18 -0.90 14.26
C PRO A 206 4.27 -0.91 13.04
N SER A 207 3.02 -1.31 13.23
CA SER A 207 2.04 -1.34 12.15
C SER A 207 1.64 0.07 11.71
N LEU A 208 1.12 0.20 10.49
CA LEU A 208 0.56 1.45 10.00
C LEU A 208 -0.63 1.91 10.87
N MET A 209 -1.36 0.97 11.47
CA MET A 209 -2.43 1.26 12.44
C MET A 209 -1.89 1.89 13.73
N ASP A 210 -0.72 1.45 14.23
CA ASP A 210 -0.09 2.03 15.41
C ASP A 210 0.35 3.47 15.14
N ILE A 211 0.94 3.72 13.97
CA ILE A 211 1.32 5.06 13.50
C ILE A 211 0.08 5.95 13.39
N TYR A 212 -1.02 5.46 12.81
CA TYR A 212 -2.28 6.19 12.69
C TYR A 212 -2.84 6.59 14.05
N LYS A 213 -2.90 5.64 15.00
CA LYS A 213 -3.36 5.91 16.37
C LYS A 213 -2.49 6.95 17.08
N ALA A 214 -1.17 6.90 16.88
CA ALA A 214 -0.24 7.88 17.45
C ALA A 214 -0.45 9.28 16.83
N ALA A 215 -0.65 9.36 15.52
CA ALA A 215 -0.94 10.61 14.82
C ALA A 215 -2.24 11.27 15.32
N LEU A 216 -3.31 10.49 15.53
CA LEU A 216 -4.56 11.00 16.09
C LEU A 216 -4.38 11.59 17.48
N LYS A 217 -3.66 10.91 18.39
CA LYS A 217 -3.40 11.41 19.75
C LYS A 217 -2.60 12.72 19.76
N GLY A 218 -1.71 12.90 18.80
CA GLY A 218 -0.91 14.13 18.66
C GLY A 218 -1.71 15.35 18.21
N HIS A 219 -2.87 15.15 17.55
CA HIS A 219 -3.73 16.22 17.03
C HIS A 219 -4.91 16.58 17.96
N GLN A 220 -5.12 15.81 19.03
CA GLN A 220 -6.15 16.10 20.05
C GLN A 220 -5.64 17.01 21.19
N LYS A 221 -4.38 17.43 21.12
CA LYS A 221 -3.75 18.42 22.01
C LYS A 221 -3.58 19.76 21.30
#